data_c99c4a3f4a87e4bcafb5b363b1384824
#
_entry.id   c99c4a3f4a87e4bcafb5b363b1384824
#
_cell.length_a   1.000
_cell.length_b   1.000
_cell.length_c   1.000
_cell.angle_alpha   90.00
_cell.angle_beta   90.00
_cell.angle_gamma   90.00
#
_symmetry.space_group_name_H-M   'P 1'
#
loop_
_entity.id
_entity.type
_entity.pdbx_description
1 polymer ?
#
loop_
_entity_poly.entity_id
_entity_poly.type
_entity_poly.pdbx_seq_one_letter_code
_entity_poly.pdbx_strand_id
1 'polypeptide(L)'
;MTDQNSASQGLMGRRGLLKSALGGTALAAMGAAVPQTHAAEKGEVNGNIRQSIVFWCFNAAGDKWDIEKTAQVAKSLGCQSVELVDPSQWGTLKKHGLVCAIAPNGMPGAPFMKGFNNPRYHEEVITRTKSAIDACADAGFPSVIAFTGFKWRDADDPSSGEIPQEEGFDNCVKGLKQVAGYAEKKGVTICLEHLNTRDDTHPMKGHPGYQGDDVDAVADMLRRVGSPRVKMLFDIYHVQIMNGDVIRRLGQHMDIIGHVHTAGNPGRGELDENQEIQYPAIMRKLVELNYDGYVGQEFIPTRDPLEGLTQAVTLCDV
;
A
#
# COMPACT_ATOMS: atom_id res chain seq x y z
N MET A 1 -62.23 -34.09 -0.76
CA MET A 1 -62.99 -33.08 -0.01
C MET A 1 -62.14 -31.83 -0.11
N THR A 2 -62.34 -31.03 -1.17
CA THR A 2 -63.23 -29.83 -1.18
C THR A 2 -62.59 -28.71 -0.39
N ASP A 3 -62.34 -27.49 -0.80
CA ASP A 3 -62.63 -26.68 -2.00
C ASP A 3 -61.86 -25.37 -1.80
N GLN A 4 -61.23 -24.82 -2.80
CA GLN A 4 -61.64 -23.68 -3.64
C GLN A 4 -62.04 -22.39 -2.91
N ASN A 5 -61.43 -21.30 -3.17
CA ASN A 5 -61.85 -20.14 -3.98
C ASN A 5 -61.13 -18.85 -3.49
N SER A 6 -60.50 -18.12 -4.25
CA SER A 6 -60.74 -17.23 -5.40
C SER A 6 -61.08 -15.78 -5.01
N ALA A 7 -60.58 -14.95 -5.84
CA ALA A 7 -61.03 -13.62 -6.29
C ALA A 7 -60.29 -12.43 -5.64
N SER A 8 -59.54 -11.64 -6.34
CA SER A 8 -59.68 -10.79 -7.54
C SER A 8 -59.94 -9.32 -7.23
N GLN A 9 -59.32 -8.49 -8.02
CA GLN A 9 -59.66 -7.09 -8.38
C GLN A 9 -59.12 -6.00 -7.48
N GLY A 10 -58.54 -4.89 -7.93
CA GLY A 10 -58.83 -4.14 -9.10
C GLY A 10 -57.83 -3.07 -9.48
N LEU A 11 -57.77 -2.91 -10.77
CA LEU A 11 -57.18 -1.81 -11.53
C LEU A 11 -57.81 -0.45 -11.23
N MET A 12 -56.98 0.61 -11.29
CA MET A 12 -57.32 1.91 -11.90
C MET A 12 -56.04 2.68 -12.07
N GLY A 13 -55.61 3.06 -13.16
CA GLY A 13 -55.80 3.65 -14.41
C GLY A 13 -56.15 5.16 -14.35
N ARG A 14 -55.15 6.05 -14.58
CA ARG A 14 -55.49 7.39 -15.09
C ARG A 14 -54.42 7.84 -16.12
N ARG A 15 -54.85 7.77 -17.37
CA ARG A 15 -54.32 8.52 -18.51
C ARG A 15 -54.80 9.96 -18.41
N GLY A 16 -53.93 10.92 -18.68
CA GLY A 16 -54.24 12.33 -18.97
C GLY A 16 -53.42 12.82 -20.11
N LEU A 17 -54.02 12.87 -21.29
CA LEU A 17 -53.55 13.55 -22.49
C LEU A 17 -53.56 15.08 -22.24
N LEU A 18 -52.59 15.79 -22.84
CA LEU A 18 -52.86 17.06 -23.47
C LEU A 18 -51.90 17.31 -24.63
N LYS A 19 -52.51 17.77 -25.75
CA LYS A 19 -51.95 17.94 -27.09
C LYS A 19 -51.41 19.37 -27.28
N SER A 20 -50.38 19.41 -28.13
CA SER A 20 -50.13 20.37 -29.25
C SER A 20 -49.91 21.84 -29.00
N ALA A 21 -48.78 22.33 -29.47
CA ALA A 21 -48.73 23.44 -30.44
C ALA A 21 -47.42 23.47 -31.22
N LEU A 22 -47.55 23.69 -32.51
CA LEU A 22 -46.53 23.83 -33.55
C LEU A 22 -45.72 25.15 -33.38
N GLY A 23 -44.50 25.10 -33.88
CA GLY A 23 -43.91 26.24 -34.59
C GLY A 23 -42.44 26.51 -34.32
N GLY A 24 -41.61 26.43 -35.36
CA GLY A 24 -40.34 27.16 -35.38
C GLY A 24 -39.10 26.33 -35.66
N THR A 25 -38.83 26.11 -36.99
CA THR A 25 -37.52 25.67 -37.48
C THR A 25 -36.46 26.74 -37.26
N ALA A 26 -35.44 26.40 -36.46
CA ALA A 26 -34.17 27.09 -36.51
C ALA A 26 -33.06 26.02 -36.63
N LEU A 27 -32.40 25.96 -37.80
CA LEU A 27 -31.17 25.24 -37.99
C LEU A 27 -30.10 25.91 -37.13
N ALA A 28 -29.72 25.30 -36.02
CA ALA A 28 -28.48 25.59 -35.33
C ALA A 28 -27.42 24.57 -35.71
N ALA A 29 -26.36 25.05 -36.36
CA ALA A 29 -25.17 24.26 -36.66
C ALA A 29 -24.58 23.70 -35.39
N MET A 30 -24.63 22.38 -35.21
CA MET A 30 -23.88 21.67 -34.19
C MET A 30 -22.40 21.65 -34.60
N GLY A 31 -21.63 22.63 -34.10
CA GLY A 31 -20.19 22.52 -34.04
C GLY A 31 -19.84 21.39 -33.08
N ALA A 32 -19.24 20.32 -33.61
CA ALA A 32 -18.64 19.29 -32.77
C ALA A 32 -17.56 19.91 -31.92
N ALA A 33 -17.83 20.09 -30.61
CA ALA A 33 -16.81 20.41 -29.64
C ALA A 33 -15.88 19.19 -29.55
N VAL A 34 -14.66 19.33 -30.05
CA VAL A 34 -13.55 18.42 -29.77
C VAL A 34 -13.32 18.50 -28.27
N PRO A 35 -13.30 17.38 -27.53
CA PRO A 35 -12.92 17.43 -26.13
C PRO A 35 -11.49 17.95 -26.04
N GLN A 36 -11.32 19.14 -25.49
CA GLN A 36 -10.01 19.63 -25.08
C GLN A 36 -9.53 18.68 -23.99
N THR A 37 -8.50 17.92 -24.28
CA THR A 37 -7.68 17.26 -23.26
C THR A 37 -7.10 18.37 -22.40
N HIS A 38 -7.69 18.61 -21.25
CA HIS A 38 -7.06 19.43 -20.20
C HIS A 38 -5.76 18.69 -19.83
N ALA A 39 -4.63 19.19 -20.29
CA ALA A 39 -3.37 18.95 -19.62
C ALA A 39 -3.58 19.40 -18.18
N ALA A 40 -3.42 18.49 -17.22
CA ALA A 40 -3.51 18.82 -15.82
C ALA A 40 -2.55 19.97 -15.55
N GLU A 41 -3.10 21.13 -15.21
CA GLU A 41 -2.32 22.23 -14.64
C GLU A 41 -1.58 21.64 -13.44
N LYS A 42 -0.27 21.96 -13.30
CA LYS A 42 0.49 21.63 -12.09
C LYS A 42 -0.22 22.31 -10.91
N GLY A 43 -1.11 21.56 -10.24
CA GLY A 43 -1.69 21.98 -8.98
C GLY A 43 -0.56 22.14 -7.97
N GLU A 44 -0.55 23.21 -7.21
CA GLU A 44 0.29 23.29 -6.01
C GLU A 44 -0.07 22.08 -5.12
N VAL A 45 0.92 21.27 -4.76
CA VAL A 45 0.75 20.15 -3.84
C VAL A 45 0.49 20.74 -2.47
N ASN A 46 -0.58 20.33 -1.78
CA ASN A 46 -0.86 20.76 -0.40
C ASN A 46 0.31 20.44 0.54
N GLY A 47 0.98 19.33 0.29
CA GLY A 47 2.19 18.94 0.98
C GLY A 47 1.98 18.43 2.41
N ASN A 48 0.74 18.20 2.81
CA ASN A 48 0.41 17.64 4.11
C ASN A 48 0.76 16.16 4.23
N ILE A 49 0.86 15.46 3.09
CA ILE A 49 1.27 14.05 2.98
C ILE A 49 2.59 13.97 2.20
N ARG A 50 3.62 13.36 2.80
CA ARG A 50 4.91 13.11 2.14
C ARG A 50 4.78 11.85 1.29
N GLN A 51 4.59 12.03 -0.03
CA GLN A 51 4.32 10.93 -0.94
C GLN A 51 5.59 10.30 -1.50
N SER A 52 5.53 9.01 -1.74
CA SER A 52 6.58 8.16 -2.29
C SER A 52 6.05 7.25 -3.38
N ILE A 53 6.93 6.73 -4.24
CA ILE A 53 6.60 5.75 -5.28
C ILE A 53 7.35 4.46 -4.99
N VAL A 54 6.64 3.34 -4.94
CA VAL A 54 7.25 2.01 -4.80
C VAL A 54 7.77 1.53 -6.15
N PHE A 55 9.09 1.42 -6.27
CA PHE A 55 9.77 1.22 -7.55
C PHE A 55 9.36 -0.06 -8.28
N TRP A 56 9.28 -1.20 -7.57
CA TRP A 56 9.01 -2.47 -8.21
C TRP A 56 7.66 -2.51 -8.96
N CYS A 57 6.65 -1.76 -8.50
CA CYS A 57 5.34 -1.67 -9.15
C CYS A 57 5.44 -1.16 -10.58
N PHE A 58 6.30 -0.18 -10.81
CA PHE A 58 6.47 0.49 -12.10
C PHE A 58 7.61 -0.08 -12.93
N ASN A 59 8.56 -0.78 -12.31
CA ASN A 59 9.68 -1.43 -12.98
C ASN A 59 9.32 -2.83 -13.49
N ALA A 60 8.57 -3.62 -12.71
CA ALA A 60 8.21 -4.99 -13.05
C ALA A 60 6.94 -5.09 -13.90
N ALA A 61 6.04 -4.11 -13.84
CA ALA A 61 4.77 -4.07 -14.53
C ALA A 61 4.67 -2.86 -15.48
N GLY A 62 3.69 -2.85 -16.40
CA GLY A 62 3.45 -1.78 -17.36
C GLY A 62 4.65 -1.52 -18.27
N ASP A 63 5.00 -0.25 -18.43
CA ASP A 63 6.09 0.23 -19.29
C ASP A 63 7.50 -0.11 -18.78
N LYS A 64 7.61 -0.79 -17.66
CA LYS A 64 8.88 -1.20 -17.03
C LYS A 64 9.86 -0.05 -16.89
N TRP A 65 9.46 1.00 -16.19
CA TRP A 65 10.30 2.17 -15.97
C TRP A 65 11.61 1.82 -15.28
N ASP A 66 12.69 2.41 -15.74
CA ASP A 66 13.96 2.38 -15.02
C ASP A 66 13.94 3.39 -13.85
N ILE A 67 15.00 3.40 -13.06
CA ILE A 67 15.09 4.26 -11.88
C ILE A 67 15.18 5.74 -12.27
N GLU A 68 15.81 6.10 -13.39
CA GLU A 68 15.91 7.47 -13.86
C GLU A 68 14.53 8.00 -14.27
N LYS A 69 13.74 7.23 -15.02
CA LYS A 69 12.38 7.58 -15.40
C LYS A 69 11.48 7.71 -14.16
N THR A 70 11.55 6.75 -13.23
CA THR A 70 10.75 6.76 -12.00
C THR A 70 11.10 8.00 -11.13
N ALA A 71 12.37 8.33 -10.99
CA ALA A 71 12.81 9.52 -10.24
C ALA A 71 12.33 10.83 -10.89
N GLN A 72 12.37 10.93 -12.22
CA GLN A 72 11.84 12.09 -12.96
C GLN A 72 10.33 12.24 -12.74
N VAL A 73 9.58 11.16 -12.85
CA VAL A 73 8.14 11.17 -12.62
C VAL A 73 7.83 11.54 -11.16
N ALA A 74 8.48 10.91 -10.18
CA ALA A 74 8.32 11.24 -8.76
C ALA A 74 8.51 12.74 -8.52
N LYS A 75 9.59 13.31 -9.09
CA LYS A 75 9.87 14.74 -8.95
C LYS A 75 8.80 15.61 -9.62
N SER A 76 8.33 15.24 -10.80
CA SER A 76 7.30 16.00 -11.53
C SER A 76 5.94 16.01 -10.81
N LEU A 77 5.63 14.96 -10.06
CA LEU A 77 4.39 14.82 -9.27
C LEU A 77 4.52 15.38 -7.85
N GLY A 78 5.69 15.93 -7.45
CA GLY A 78 5.91 16.46 -6.11
C GLY A 78 6.19 15.40 -5.03
N CYS A 79 6.38 14.14 -5.42
CA CYS A 79 6.81 13.10 -4.48
C CYS A 79 8.22 13.40 -3.95
N GLN A 80 8.48 12.98 -2.72
CA GLN A 80 9.75 13.22 -2.02
C GLN A 80 10.64 11.99 -1.99
N SER A 81 10.12 10.83 -2.41
CA SER A 81 10.80 9.55 -2.33
C SER A 81 10.43 8.62 -3.49
N VAL A 82 11.39 7.75 -3.83
CA VAL A 82 11.13 6.48 -4.53
C VAL A 82 11.72 5.39 -3.66
N GLU A 83 10.97 4.36 -3.33
CA GLU A 83 11.32 3.40 -2.30
C GLU A 83 11.42 1.96 -2.80
N LEU A 84 11.94 1.07 -1.95
CA LEU A 84 12.31 -0.32 -2.26
C LEU A 84 13.28 -0.40 -3.44
N VAL A 85 14.17 0.58 -3.53
CA VAL A 85 15.24 0.70 -4.54
C VAL A 85 16.51 0.09 -3.99
N ASP A 86 17.20 -0.73 -4.81
CA ASP A 86 18.50 -1.29 -4.44
C ASP A 86 19.52 -0.17 -4.15
N PRO A 87 20.35 -0.30 -3.09
CA PRO A 87 21.33 0.69 -2.70
C PRO A 87 22.29 1.15 -3.83
N SER A 88 22.60 0.27 -4.78
CA SER A 88 23.45 0.61 -5.93
C SER A 88 22.83 1.68 -6.84
N GLN A 89 21.51 1.90 -6.78
CA GLN A 89 20.78 2.87 -7.59
C GLN A 89 20.47 4.19 -6.84
N TRP A 90 20.81 4.30 -5.54
CA TRP A 90 20.49 5.49 -4.73
C TRP A 90 21.20 6.78 -5.19
N GLY A 91 22.29 6.63 -5.94
CA GLY A 91 22.94 7.77 -6.60
C GLY A 91 21.99 8.54 -7.53
N THR A 92 21.11 7.84 -8.24
CA THR A 92 20.07 8.46 -9.08
C THR A 92 19.05 9.20 -8.25
N LEU A 93 18.56 8.64 -7.14
CA LEU A 93 17.62 9.31 -6.24
C LEU A 93 18.21 10.62 -5.71
N LYS A 94 19.44 10.58 -5.21
CA LYS A 94 20.15 11.76 -4.69
C LYS A 94 20.34 12.84 -5.75
N LYS A 95 20.64 12.47 -7.01
CA LYS A 95 20.74 13.39 -8.15
C LYS A 95 19.45 14.18 -8.38
N HIS A 96 18.30 13.56 -8.14
CA HIS A 96 16.98 14.19 -8.26
C HIS A 96 16.48 14.84 -6.95
N GLY A 97 17.28 14.83 -5.87
CA GLY A 97 16.88 15.35 -4.57
C GLY A 97 15.78 14.52 -3.90
N LEU A 98 15.76 13.21 -4.18
CA LEU A 98 14.83 12.23 -3.61
C LEU A 98 15.54 11.36 -2.57
N VAL A 99 14.78 10.80 -1.65
CA VAL A 99 15.25 9.78 -0.70
C VAL A 99 14.71 8.40 -1.09
N CYS A 100 15.22 7.34 -0.48
CA CYS A 100 14.58 6.04 -0.39
C CYS A 100 13.90 5.95 0.98
N ALA A 101 12.58 6.21 1.04
CA ALA A 101 11.86 6.31 2.30
C ALA A 101 11.89 4.99 3.10
N ILE A 102 11.83 3.87 2.39
CA ILE A 102 12.03 2.53 2.96
C ILE A 102 12.89 1.70 2.00
N ALA A 103 14.00 1.18 2.51
CA ALA A 103 14.93 0.36 1.75
C ALA A 103 14.52 -1.12 1.77
N PRO A 104 14.89 -1.93 0.75
CA PRO A 104 14.70 -3.37 0.78
C PRO A 104 15.54 -4.00 1.90
N ASN A 105 15.07 -5.14 2.44
CA ASN A 105 15.77 -5.88 3.50
C ASN A 105 16.99 -6.69 3.01
N GLY A 106 17.26 -6.68 1.71
CA GLY A 106 18.38 -7.39 1.10
C GLY A 106 18.22 -8.92 1.02
N MET A 107 17.06 -9.46 1.37
CA MET A 107 16.79 -10.89 1.21
C MET A 107 16.68 -11.26 -0.27
N PRO A 108 17.24 -12.41 -0.70
CA PRO A 108 17.15 -12.85 -2.09
C PRO A 108 15.76 -13.42 -2.41
N GLY A 109 15.38 -13.34 -3.67
CA GLY A 109 14.11 -13.89 -4.16
C GLY A 109 12.89 -13.10 -3.62
N ALA A 110 11.91 -13.83 -3.08
CA ALA A 110 10.73 -13.23 -2.45
C ALA A 110 11.06 -12.84 -0.99
N PRO A 111 11.23 -11.53 -0.70
CA PRO A 111 11.85 -11.07 0.54
C PRO A 111 11.00 -11.32 1.79
N PHE A 112 9.71 -11.65 1.61
CA PHE A 112 8.73 -11.89 2.66
C PHE A 112 8.61 -13.35 3.11
N MET A 113 9.25 -14.31 2.42
CA MET A 113 9.12 -15.73 2.74
C MET A 113 9.91 -16.11 4.01
N LYS A 114 11.16 -15.66 4.09
CA LYS A 114 12.07 -15.93 5.22
C LYS A 114 12.15 -14.68 6.09
N GLY A 115 11.65 -14.77 7.31
CA GLY A 115 11.50 -13.63 8.19
C GLY A 115 11.84 -13.94 9.66
N PHE A 116 11.40 -13.04 10.53
CA PHE A 116 11.73 -13.11 11.95
C PHE A 116 10.94 -14.16 12.74
N ASN A 117 9.90 -14.77 12.17
CA ASN A 117 9.09 -15.79 12.84
C ASN A 117 9.80 -17.14 13.01
N ASN A 118 10.87 -17.39 12.25
CA ASN A 118 11.56 -18.67 12.23
C ASN A 118 13.03 -18.52 12.62
N PRO A 119 13.46 -19.02 13.80
CA PRO A 119 14.85 -18.93 14.27
C PRO A 119 15.88 -19.51 13.31
N ARG A 120 15.48 -20.45 12.46
CA ARG A 120 16.33 -21.04 11.40
C ARG A 120 16.92 -19.97 10.47
N TYR A 121 16.19 -18.88 10.26
CA TYR A 121 16.58 -17.80 9.35
C TYR A 121 17.12 -16.56 10.06
N HIS A 122 17.13 -16.51 11.40
CA HIS A 122 17.52 -15.31 12.16
C HIS A 122 18.93 -14.80 11.80
N GLU A 123 19.91 -15.69 11.66
CA GLU A 123 21.28 -15.29 11.32
C GLU A 123 21.34 -14.51 10.01
N GLU A 124 20.72 -15.05 8.95
CA GLU A 124 20.66 -14.39 7.64
C GLU A 124 19.84 -13.11 7.68
N VAL A 125 18.61 -13.18 8.19
CA VAL A 125 17.68 -12.03 8.24
C VAL A 125 18.28 -10.87 9.05
N ILE A 126 18.83 -11.14 10.23
CA ILE A 126 19.44 -10.12 11.09
C ILE A 126 20.69 -9.50 10.44
N THR A 127 21.54 -10.33 9.83
CA THR A 127 22.75 -9.85 9.14
C THR A 127 22.38 -8.93 7.98
N ARG A 128 21.44 -9.33 7.14
CA ARG A 128 20.98 -8.52 6.01
C ARG A 128 20.28 -7.24 6.46
N THR A 129 19.42 -7.33 7.49
CA THR A 129 18.77 -6.15 8.06
C THR A 129 19.81 -5.16 8.59
N LYS A 130 20.87 -5.61 9.28
CA LYS A 130 21.97 -4.74 9.74
C LYS A 130 22.70 -4.09 8.56
N SER A 131 22.99 -4.84 7.51
CA SER A 131 23.63 -4.29 6.30
C SER A 131 22.75 -3.22 5.63
N ALA A 132 21.44 -3.45 5.55
CA ALA A 132 20.50 -2.46 5.02
C ALA A 132 20.40 -1.21 5.92
N ILE A 133 20.43 -1.39 7.24
CA ILE A 133 20.50 -0.27 8.22
C ILE A 133 21.78 0.55 8.01
N ASP A 134 22.95 -0.10 7.81
CA ASP A 134 24.20 0.61 7.56
C ASP A 134 24.10 1.43 6.28
N ALA A 135 23.64 0.83 5.19
CA ALA A 135 23.45 1.53 3.92
C ALA A 135 22.50 2.74 4.06
N CYS A 136 21.40 2.58 4.78
CA CYS A 136 20.45 3.67 5.06
C CYS A 136 21.10 4.79 5.88
N ALA A 137 21.83 4.46 6.95
CA ALA A 137 22.51 5.42 7.79
C ALA A 137 23.55 6.22 7.01
N ASP A 138 24.37 5.54 6.18
CA ASP A 138 25.39 6.17 5.34
C ASP A 138 24.77 7.06 4.24
N ALA A 139 23.58 6.71 3.77
CA ALA A 139 22.86 7.50 2.76
C ALA A 139 22.03 8.64 3.37
N GLY A 140 21.74 8.63 4.67
CA GLY A 140 20.80 9.51 5.35
C GLY A 140 19.35 9.16 5.08
N PHE A 141 19.04 7.88 4.83
CA PHE A 141 17.68 7.38 4.56
C PHE A 141 17.05 6.79 5.80
N PRO A 142 15.68 6.89 5.97
CA PRO A 142 15.07 6.74 7.29
C PRO A 142 14.78 5.32 7.72
N SER A 143 14.50 4.38 6.79
CA SER A 143 13.99 3.07 7.22
C SER A 143 14.31 1.90 6.29
N VAL A 144 14.14 0.69 6.82
CA VAL A 144 14.31 -0.61 6.15
C VAL A 144 13.06 -1.44 6.37
N ILE A 145 12.58 -2.12 5.33
CA ILE A 145 11.45 -3.06 5.42
C ILE A 145 11.86 -4.36 6.12
N ALA A 146 10.93 -4.96 6.84
CA ALA A 146 11.08 -6.28 7.44
C ALA A 146 9.78 -7.09 7.33
N PHE A 147 9.87 -8.40 7.52
CA PHE A 147 8.73 -9.32 7.40
C PHE A 147 8.72 -10.35 8.54
N THR A 148 7.52 -10.84 8.89
CA THR A 148 7.41 -11.97 9.81
C THR A 148 7.96 -13.24 9.17
N GLY A 149 7.59 -13.53 7.94
CA GLY A 149 7.92 -14.74 7.22
C GLY A 149 6.72 -15.68 7.02
N PHE A 150 6.90 -16.73 6.22
CA PHE A 150 5.90 -17.78 6.07
C PHE A 150 5.83 -18.65 7.33
N LYS A 151 4.65 -19.18 7.60
CA LYS A 151 4.37 -20.03 8.77
C LYS A 151 4.98 -21.45 8.68
N TRP A 152 5.57 -21.80 7.53
CA TRP A 152 6.16 -23.12 7.34
C TRP A 152 7.51 -23.26 8.05
N ARG A 153 7.80 -24.44 8.62
CA ARG A 153 9.11 -24.72 9.26
C ARG A 153 10.25 -24.64 8.25
N ASP A 154 9.98 -24.97 7.01
CA ASP A 154 10.81 -24.60 5.86
C ASP A 154 9.99 -23.66 4.96
N ALA A 155 10.42 -22.41 4.81
CA ALA A 155 9.69 -21.39 4.07
C ALA A 155 9.45 -21.77 2.59
N ASP A 156 10.29 -22.62 2.04
CA ASP A 156 10.23 -23.09 0.66
C ASP A 156 9.38 -24.40 0.50
N ASP A 157 8.92 -25.01 1.63
CA ASP A 157 8.17 -26.26 1.63
C ASP A 157 6.94 -26.20 2.55
N PRO A 158 5.73 -25.97 2.01
CA PRO A 158 4.49 -25.97 2.78
C PRO A 158 4.19 -27.29 3.50
N SER A 159 4.79 -28.41 3.07
CA SER A 159 4.59 -29.72 3.70
C SER A 159 5.47 -29.96 4.94
N SER A 160 6.39 -29.04 5.24
CA SER A 160 7.34 -29.15 6.37
C SER A 160 6.69 -28.96 7.76
N GLY A 161 5.38 -28.68 7.79
CA GLY A 161 4.63 -28.37 9.00
C GLY A 161 4.63 -26.88 9.34
N GLU A 162 3.72 -26.49 10.24
CA GLU A 162 3.54 -25.08 10.58
C GLU A 162 4.24 -24.70 11.90
N ILE A 163 4.65 -23.45 11.99
CA ILE A 163 5.02 -22.76 13.23
C ILE A 163 3.72 -22.16 13.77
N PRO A 164 3.27 -22.52 14.98
CA PRO A 164 2.11 -21.87 15.60
C PRO A 164 2.28 -20.35 15.67
N GLN A 165 1.20 -19.60 15.52
CA GLN A 165 1.26 -18.13 15.47
C GLN A 165 1.94 -17.52 16.70
N GLU A 166 1.60 -18.00 17.90
CA GLU A 166 2.20 -17.53 19.15
C GLU A 166 3.72 -17.80 19.17
N GLU A 167 4.15 -19.01 18.80
CA GLU A 167 5.58 -19.37 18.68
C GLU A 167 6.28 -18.44 17.68
N GLY A 168 5.66 -18.22 16.51
CA GLY A 168 6.21 -17.37 15.46
C GLY A 168 6.34 -15.90 15.91
N PHE A 169 5.35 -15.37 16.60
CA PHE A 169 5.41 -14.01 17.13
C PHE A 169 6.43 -13.86 18.26
N ASP A 170 6.56 -14.86 19.13
CA ASP A 170 7.63 -14.91 20.13
C ASP A 170 9.02 -14.91 19.49
N ASN A 171 9.17 -15.66 18.40
CA ASN A 171 10.42 -15.68 17.63
C ASN A 171 10.68 -14.32 16.95
N CYS A 172 9.64 -13.67 16.37
CA CYS A 172 9.75 -12.32 15.84
C CYS A 172 10.27 -11.34 16.91
N VAL A 173 9.67 -11.35 18.10
CA VAL A 173 10.11 -10.49 19.21
C VAL A 173 11.57 -10.76 19.58
N LYS A 174 11.97 -12.04 19.70
CA LYS A 174 13.36 -12.41 20.01
C LYS A 174 14.35 -11.97 18.94
N GLY A 175 14.00 -12.15 17.66
CA GLY A 175 14.86 -11.78 16.53
C GLY A 175 14.97 -10.26 16.37
N LEU A 176 13.85 -9.53 16.43
CA LEU A 176 13.83 -8.07 16.34
C LEU A 176 14.59 -7.41 17.50
N LYS A 177 14.52 -7.93 18.74
CA LYS A 177 15.32 -7.42 19.86
C LYS A 177 16.82 -7.51 19.63
N GLN A 178 17.32 -8.46 18.82
CA GLN A 178 18.74 -8.57 18.50
C GLN A 178 19.26 -7.49 17.54
N VAL A 179 18.36 -6.82 16.83
CA VAL A 179 18.70 -5.77 15.86
C VAL A 179 18.18 -4.38 16.28
N ALA A 180 17.23 -4.31 17.20
CA ALA A 180 16.60 -3.06 17.65
C ALA A 180 17.61 -2.03 18.15
N GLY A 181 18.50 -2.38 19.09
CA GLY A 181 19.52 -1.48 19.60
C GLY A 181 20.53 -1.03 18.54
N TYR A 182 20.74 -1.85 17.50
CA TYR A 182 21.56 -1.44 16.35
C TYR A 182 20.85 -0.36 15.52
N ALA A 183 19.57 -0.56 15.23
CA ALA A 183 18.73 0.42 14.52
C ALA A 183 18.63 1.75 15.28
N GLU A 184 18.48 1.71 16.63
CA GLU A 184 18.48 2.87 17.50
C GLU A 184 19.80 3.66 17.41
N LYS A 185 20.93 2.96 17.50
CA LYS A 185 22.27 3.58 17.41
C LYS A 185 22.50 4.25 16.05
N LYS A 186 21.99 3.68 14.98
CA LYS A 186 22.13 4.19 13.61
C LYS A 186 21.06 5.23 13.23
N GLY A 187 20.01 5.38 14.03
CA GLY A 187 18.91 6.30 13.76
C GLY A 187 17.99 5.84 12.63
N VAL A 188 18.05 4.56 12.22
CA VAL A 188 17.25 3.97 11.14
C VAL A 188 16.10 3.16 11.75
N THR A 189 14.91 3.23 11.14
CA THR A 189 13.73 2.51 11.60
C THR A 189 13.54 1.21 10.83
N ILE A 190 13.26 0.13 11.52
CA ILE A 190 12.81 -1.14 10.94
C ILE A 190 11.29 -1.08 10.87
N CYS A 191 10.72 -1.15 9.66
CA CYS A 191 9.27 -1.18 9.46
C CYS A 191 8.85 -2.58 9.02
N LEU A 192 8.21 -3.34 9.91
CA LEU A 192 7.72 -4.68 9.62
C LEU A 192 6.36 -4.59 8.97
N GLU A 193 6.23 -5.21 7.80
CA GLU A 193 4.99 -5.24 7.03
C GLU A 193 4.14 -6.46 7.40
N HIS A 194 2.84 -6.21 7.60
CA HIS A 194 1.80 -7.24 7.60
C HIS A 194 1.27 -7.41 6.18
N LEU A 195 0.91 -8.64 5.80
CA LEU A 195 0.47 -8.96 4.44
C LEU A 195 -0.84 -9.75 4.48
N ASN A 196 -1.69 -9.60 3.44
CA ASN A 196 -2.88 -10.42 3.33
C ASN A 196 -2.55 -11.84 2.85
N THR A 197 -3.31 -12.81 3.36
CA THR A 197 -3.22 -14.23 3.00
C THR A 197 -4.40 -14.72 2.19
N ARG A 198 -5.35 -13.83 1.82
CA ARG A 198 -6.61 -14.19 1.18
C ARG A 198 -6.58 -14.12 -0.34
N ASP A 199 -5.82 -13.19 -0.92
CA ASP A 199 -5.70 -13.08 -2.38
C ASP A 199 -4.58 -14.01 -2.87
N ASP A 200 -4.94 -15.06 -3.59
CA ASP A 200 -4.01 -16.03 -4.20
C ASP A 200 -3.93 -15.89 -5.73
N THR A 201 -4.54 -14.85 -6.29
CA THR A 201 -4.65 -14.67 -7.74
C THR A 201 -3.35 -14.25 -8.42
N HIS A 202 -2.41 -13.69 -7.66
CA HIS A 202 -1.11 -13.27 -8.16
C HIS A 202 -0.09 -13.18 -7.01
N PRO A 203 1.18 -13.57 -7.19
CA PRO A 203 2.20 -13.60 -6.13
C PRO A 203 2.46 -12.28 -5.41
N MET A 204 2.09 -11.15 -6.03
CA MET A 204 2.25 -9.81 -5.47
C MET A 204 0.94 -9.16 -5.02
N LYS A 205 -0.19 -9.87 -5.03
CA LYS A 205 -1.49 -9.36 -4.56
C LYS A 205 -1.85 -9.87 -3.18
N GLY A 206 -1.40 -11.05 -2.83
CA GLY A 206 -1.51 -11.65 -1.52
C GLY A 206 -0.51 -12.77 -1.34
N HIS A 207 -0.35 -13.22 -0.11
CA HIS A 207 0.75 -14.11 0.29
C HIS A 207 0.24 -15.26 1.15
N PRO A 208 -0.49 -16.25 0.58
CA PRO A 208 -0.96 -17.41 1.32
C PRO A 208 0.19 -18.11 2.06
N GLY A 209 0.02 -18.31 3.37
CA GLY A 209 1.06 -18.85 4.23
C GLY A 209 1.90 -17.82 4.99
N TYR A 210 1.76 -16.53 4.72
CA TYR A 210 2.40 -15.49 5.53
C TYR A 210 1.83 -15.49 6.96
N GLN A 211 2.68 -15.34 7.98
CA GLN A 211 2.22 -15.50 9.36
C GLN A 211 1.71 -14.21 10.01
N GLY A 212 2.16 -13.06 9.56
CA GLY A 212 1.76 -11.75 10.10
C GLY A 212 0.62 -11.11 9.29
N ASP A 213 -0.54 -11.74 9.23
CA ASP A 213 -1.67 -11.30 8.40
C ASP A 213 -2.78 -10.57 9.16
N ASP A 214 -2.72 -10.53 10.49
CA ASP A 214 -3.62 -9.74 11.34
C ASP A 214 -2.88 -8.51 11.88
N VAL A 215 -3.33 -7.32 11.45
CA VAL A 215 -2.65 -6.06 11.78
C VAL A 215 -2.67 -5.74 13.28
N ASP A 216 -3.74 -6.09 13.99
CA ASP A 216 -3.86 -5.83 15.42
C ASP A 216 -2.87 -6.73 16.21
N ALA A 217 -2.79 -8.01 15.83
CA ALA A 217 -1.85 -8.96 16.43
C ALA A 217 -0.38 -8.60 16.14
N VAL A 218 -0.09 -8.13 14.91
CA VAL A 218 1.26 -7.64 14.54
C VAL A 218 1.62 -6.39 15.34
N ALA A 219 0.70 -5.44 15.53
CA ALA A 219 0.93 -4.26 16.35
C ALA A 219 1.28 -4.62 17.79
N ASP A 220 0.54 -5.57 18.39
CA ASP A 220 0.80 -6.05 19.75
C ASP A 220 2.16 -6.78 19.85
N MET A 221 2.49 -7.59 18.86
CA MET A 221 3.81 -8.25 18.77
C MET A 221 4.94 -7.21 18.70
N LEU A 222 4.80 -6.16 17.89
CA LEU A 222 5.82 -5.10 17.77
C LEU A 222 5.96 -4.26 19.07
N ARG A 223 4.87 -3.99 19.78
CA ARG A 223 4.93 -3.33 21.11
C ARG A 223 5.74 -4.15 22.12
N ARG A 224 5.70 -5.48 22.05
CA ARG A 224 6.50 -6.37 22.90
C ARG A 224 8.02 -6.29 22.62
N VAL A 225 8.43 -5.81 21.43
CA VAL A 225 9.86 -5.52 21.14
C VAL A 225 10.33 -4.36 21.99
N GLY A 226 9.52 -3.30 22.15
CA GLY A 226 9.76 -2.18 23.05
C GLY A 226 10.81 -1.19 22.54
N SER A 227 11.03 -1.09 21.22
CA SER A 227 11.98 -0.17 20.61
C SER A 227 11.28 0.92 19.79
N PRO A 228 11.68 2.19 19.93
CA PRO A 228 11.13 3.27 19.09
C PRO A 228 11.54 3.17 17.62
N ARG A 229 12.52 2.31 17.29
CA ARG A 229 13.02 2.08 15.94
C ARG A 229 12.55 0.75 15.34
N VAL A 230 11.60 0.08 15.97
CA VAL A 230 10.90 -1.07 15.39
C VAL A 230 9.43 -0.72 15.32
N LYS A 231 8.94 -0.50 14.11
CA LYS A 231 7.63 0.02 13.79
C LYS A 231 6.92 -0.91 12.81
N MET A 232 5.68 -0.60 12.51
CA MET A 232 4.88 -1.28 11.49
C MET A 232 4.90 -0.48 10.19
N LEU A 233 5.01 -1.16 9.07
CA LEU A 233 4.54 -0.67 7.79
C LEU A 233 3.05 -1.03 7.72
N PHE A 234 2.19 0.00 7.68
CA PHE A 234 0.74 -0.13 7.59
C PHE A 234 0.33 -0.05 6.12
N ASP A 235 0.22 -1.19 5.45
CA ASP A 235 -0.31 -1.26 4.09
C ASP A 235 -1.84 -1.28 4.13
N ILE A 236 -2.44 -0.18 3.65
CA ILE A 236 -3.89 0.02 3.66
C ILE A 236 -4.62 -1.06 2.84
N TYR A 237 -4.03 -1.52 1.73
CA TYR A 237 -4.60 -2.58 0.91
C TYR A 237 -4.68 -3.90 1.67
N HIS A 238 -3.60 -4.30 2.34
CA HIS A 238 -3.58 -5.54 3.12
C HIS A 238 -4.50 -5.46 4.34
N VAL A 239 -4.53 -4.32 5.05
CA VAL A 239 -5.49 -4.10 6.15
C VAL A 239 -6.93 -4.20 5.68
N GLN A 240 -7.27 -3.60 4.54
CA GLN A 240 -8.63 -3.64 4.01
C GLN A 240 -9.11 -5.08 3.79
N ILE A 241 -8.26 -5.91 3.19
CA ILE A 241 -8.59 -7.32 2.89
C ILE A 241 -8.74 -8.15 4.17
N MET A 242 -7.83 -8.00 5.13
CA MET A 242 -7.79 -8.87 6.30
C MET A 242 -8.73 -8.42 7.41
N ASN A 243 -8.70 -7.14 7.75
CA ASN A 243 -9.31 -6.60 8.96
C ASN A 243 -10.39 -5.53 8.67
N GLY A 244 -10.25 -4.75 7.59
CA GLY A 244 -11.09 -3.58 7.34
C GLY A 244 -10.92 -2.48 8.41
N ASP A 245 -11.89 -1.56 8.50
CA ASP A 245 -11.96 -0.52 9.54
C ASP A 245 -10.66 0.32 9.66
N VAL A 246 -10.11 0.68 8.50
CA VAL A 246 -8.78 1.26 8.33
C VAL A 246 -8.59 2.53 9.16
N ILE A 247 -9.55 3.47 9.11
CA ILE A 247 -9.45 4.78 9.78
C ILE A 247 -9.35 4.62 11.30
N ARG A 248 -10.14 3.73 11.90
CA ARG A 248 -10.07 3.45 13.34
C ARG A 248 -8.74 2.81 13.71
N ARG A 249 -8.26 1.84 12.92
CA ARG A 249 -6.97 1.16 13.15
C ARG A 249 -5.78 2.10 13.03
N LEU A 250 -5.78 3.05 12.09
CA LEU A 250 -4.77 4.11 12.06
C LEU A 250 -4.72 4.87 13.40
N GLY A 251 -5.88 5.24 13.95
CA GLY A 251 -5.94 5.90 15.26
C GLY A 251 -5.45 5.02 16.41
N GLN A 252 -5.73 3.72 16.38
CA GLN A 252 -5.34 2.77 17.43
C GLN A 252 -3.84 2.44 17.42
N HIS A 253 -3.21 2.47 16.24
CA HIS A 253 -1.84 1.98 16.05
C HIS A 253 -0.86 3.07 15.62
N MET A 254 -1.24 4.35 15.61
CA MET A 254 -0.36 5.44 15.18
C MET A 254 0.95 5.50 15.96
N ASP A 255 0.95 5.11 17.22
CA ASP A 255 2.13 5.03 18.08
C ASP A 255 3.21 4.07 17.54
N ILE A 256 2.79 3.06 16.77
CA ILE A 256 3.67 2.02 16.24
C ILE A 256 3.81 2.07 14.71
N ILE A 257 3.07 2.93 14.00
CA ILE A 257 3.19 3.06 12.54
C ILE A 257 4.41 3.90 12.19
N GLY A 258 5.27 3.37 11.31
CA GLY A 258 6.48 4.04 10.80
C GLY A 258 6.44 4.32 9.31
N HIS A 259 5.61 3.60 8.55
CA HIS A 259 5.45 3.75 7.11
C HIS A 259 4.04 3.35 6.67
N VAL A 260 3.56 3.88 5.55
CA VAL A 260 2.22 3.58 5.02
C VAL A 260 2.31 3.26 3.53
N HIS A 261 1.61 2.20 3.08
CA HIS A 261 1.43 1.89 1.66
C HIS A 261 -0.02 2.00 1.22
N THR A 262 -0.23 2.23 -0.08
CA THR A 262 -1.54 2.35 -0.72
C THR A 262 -1.65 1.48 -1.96
N ALA A 263 -2.78 0.84 -2.18
CA ALA A 263 -3.18 0.26 -3.46
C ALA A 263 -4.70 0.09 -3.52
N GLY A 264 -5.28 0.04 -4.72
CA GLY A 264 -6.71 -0.19 -4.92
C GLY A 264 -7.12 -1.61 -4.54
N ASN A 265 -8.21 -1.77 -3.79
CA ASN A 265 -8.82 -3.05 -3.48
C ASN A 265 -10.24 -3.11 -4.10
N PRO A 266 -10.59 -4.17 -4.84
CA PRO A 266 -9.81 -5.39 -5.08
C PRO A 266 -8.69 -5.24 -6.11
N GLY A 267 -7.71 -6.15 -6.06
CA GLY A 267 -6.78 -6.41 -7.17
C GLY A 267 -5.45 -5.68 -7.13
N ARG A 268 -5.14 -4.88 -6.08
CA ARG A 268 -3.90 -4.12 -5.91
C ARG A 268 -3.60 -3.19 -7.10
N GLY A 269 -4.67 -2.66 -7.76
CA GLY A 269 -4.58 -1.75 -8.89
C GLY A 269 -4.59 -0.28 -8.48
N GLU A 270 -4.94 0.57 -9.45
CA GLU A 270 -5.05 2.02 -9.30
C GLU A 270 -6.00 2.44 -8.16
N LEU A 271 -5.81 3.66 -7.66
CA LEU A 271 -6.69 4.30 -6.68
C LEU A 271 -7.81 5.08 -7.40
N ASP A 272 -8.57 4.40 -8.25
CA ASP A 272 -9.64 4.99 -9.04
C ASP A 272 -11.05 4.63 -8.52
N GLU A 273 -12.09 4.89 -9.31
CA GLU A 273 -13.48 4.62 -8.94
C GLU A 273 -13.87 3.14 -8.93
N ASN A 274 -13.00 2.24 -9.40
CA ASN A 274 -13.25 0.80 -9.45
C ASN A 274 -12.78 0.07 -8.17
N GLN A 275 -12.28 0.80 -7.18
CA GLN A 275 -11.80 0.27 -5.91
C GLN A 275 -12.62 0.79 -4.73
N GLU A 276 -12.60 0.10 -3.59
CA GLU A 276 -13.51 0.33 -2.47
C GLU A 276 -12.96 1.21 -1.34
N ILE A 277 -11.67 1.59 -1.37
CA ILE A 277 -11.00 2.30 -0.26
C ILE A 277 -11.15 3.80 -0.43
N GLN A 278 -11.65 4.49 0.60
CA GLN A 278 -11.85 5.94 0.60
C GLN A 278 -10.56 6.69 0.99
N TYR A 279 -9.59 6.78 0.06
CA TYR A 279 -8.27 7.34 0.31
C TYR A 279 -8.27 8.79 0.84
N PRO A 280 -9.06 9.75 0.32
CA PRO A 280 -9.05 11.11 0.87
C PRO A 280 -9.43 11.18 2.35
N ALA A 281 -10.35 10.32 2.81
CA ALA A 281 -10.73 10.26 4.23
C ALA A 281 -9.61 9.68 5.09
N ILE A 282 -8.90 8.67 4.57
CA ILE A 282 -7.75 8.03 5.23
C ILE A 282 -6.59 9.03 5.34
N MET A 283 -6.27 9.76 4.25
CA MET A 283 -5.20 10.75 4.25
C MET A 283 -5.49 11.91 5.21
N ARG A 284 -6.72 12.43 5.25
CA ARG A 284 -7.11 13.42 6.27
C ARG A 284 -6.94 12.87 7.69
N LYS A 285 -7.19 11.59 7.92
CA LYS A 285 -6.95 10.96 9.23
C LYS A 285 -5.47 10.90 9.57
N LEU A 286 -4.59 10.61 8.62
CA LEU A 286 -3.15 10.67 8.83
C LEU A 286 -2.69 12.08 9.23
N VAL A 287 -3.20 13.10 8.54
CA VAL A 287 -2.91 14.51 8.87
C VAL A 287 -3.42 14.87 10.28
N GLU A 288 -4.65 14.49 10.62
CA GLU A 288 -5.23 14.69 11.97
C GLU A 288 -4.37 14.06 13.08
N LEU A 289 -3.79 12.88 12.78
CA LEU A 289 -2.93 12.15 13.71
C LEU A 289 -1.47 12.66 13.72
N ASN A 290 -1.17 13.74 12.99
CA ASN A 290 0.18 14.30 12.83
C ASN A 290 1.20 13.26 12.31
N TYR A 291 0.79 12.40 11.39
CA TYR A 291 1.70 11.46 10.75
C TYR A 291 2.71 12.22 9.89
N ASP A 292 3.98 12.08 10.19
CA ASP A 292 5.11 12.76 9.52
C ASP A 292 5.98 11.82 8.67
N GLY A 293 5.57 10.56 8.53
CA GLY A 293 6.21 9.57 7.69
C GLY A 293 5.88 9.73 6.20
N TYR A 294 6.21 8.71 5.43
CA TYR A 294 5.93 8.66 3.98
C TYR A 294 4.73 7.77 3.69
N VAL A 295 4.03 8.09 2.61
CA VAL A 295 2.96 7.27 2.03
C VAL A 295 3.40 6.81 0.65
N GLY A 296 3.67 5.52 0.50
CA GLY A 296 4.15 4.89 -0.73
C GLY A 296 3.01 4.40 -1.61
N GLN A 297 3.00 4.81 -2.87
CA GLN A 297 2.08 4.34 -3.89
C GLN A 297 2.53 2.96 -4.38
N GLU A 298 1.89 1.88 -3.88
CA GLU A 298 2.28 0.49 -4.12
C GLU A 298 1.22 -0.31 -4.91
N PHE A 299 0.58 0.33 -5.84
CA PHE A 299 -0.35 -0.35 -6.73
C PHE A 299 0.34 -0.89 -7.99
N ILE A 300 -0.21 -1.98 -8.56
CA ILE A 300 0.27 -2.57 -9.80
C ILE A 300 -0.51 -1.93 -10.96
N PRO A 301 0.15 -1.15 -11.85
CA PRO A 301 -0.53 -0.48 -12.94
C PRO A 301 -1.25 -1.47 -13.88
N THR A 302 -2.51 -1.21 -14.19
CA THR A 302 -3.33 -1.97 -15.13
C THR A 302 -3.61 -1.19 -16.43
N ARG A 303 -3.27 0.10 -16.47
CA ARG A 303 -3.39 1.02 -17.60
C ARG A 303 -2.13 1.90 -17.68
N ASP A 304 -2.19 3.05 -18.34
CA ASP A 304 -1.05 3.98 -18.39
C ASP A 304 -0.53 4.29 -16.97
N PRO A 305 0.72 3.92 -16.65
CA PRO A 305 1.24 4.07 -15.29
C PRO A 305 1.33 5.53 -14.83
N LEU A 306 1.58 6.47 -15.75
CA LEU A 306 1.69 7.89 -15.40
C LEU A 306 0.32 8.48 -15.07
N GLU A 307 -0.72 8.13 -15.82
CA GLU A 307 -2.10 8.55 -15.51
C GLU A 307 -2.55 8.01 -14.16
N GLY A 308 -2.37 6.70 -13.93
CA GLY A 308 -2.74 6.06 -12.67
C GLY A 308 -2.01 6.67 -11.48
N LEU A 309 -0.71 6.90 -11.60
CA LEU A 309 0.11 7.50 -10.56
C LEU A 309 -0.25 8.97 -10.30
N THR A 310 -0.50 9.75 -11.36
CA THR A 310 -0.96 11.15 -11.22
C THR A 310 -2.27 11.21 -10.45
N GLN A 311 -3.22 10.34 -10.79
CA GLN A 311 -4.50 10.24 -10.08
C GLN A 311 -4.30 9.87 -8.61
N ALA A 312 -3.47 8.86 -8.33
CA ALA A 312 -3.21 8.39 -6.96
C ALA A 312 -2.55 9.47 -6.10
N VAL A 313 -1.53 10.15 -6.62
CA VAL A 313 -0.84 11.24 -5.91
C VAL A 313 -1.80 12.40 -5.65
N THR A 314 -2.61 12.79 -6.62
CA THR A 314 -3.62 13.85 -6.47
C THR A 314 -4.68 13.48 -5.42
N LEU A 315 -5.17 12.23 -5.45
CA LEU A 315 -6.19 11.74 -4.52
C LEU A 315 -5.69 11.72 -3.06
N CYS A 316 -4.39 11.46 -2.89
CA CYS A 316 -3.75 11.41 -1.58
C CYS A 316 -3.25 12.79 -1.07
N ASP A 317 -3.30 13.84 -1.88
CA ASP A 317 -2.86 15.19 -1.52
C ASP A 317 -4.05 15.99 -0.94
N VAL A 318 -4.28 15.94 0.37
CA VAL A 318 -5.42 16.48 1.12
C VAL A 318 -5.07 17.73 1.90
#